data_3ce0e73f85b8697476f2afa7500bfa46
#
_entry.id   3ce0e73f85b8697476f2afa7500bfa46
#
_cell.length_a   1.000
_cell.length_b   1.000
_cell.length_c   1.000
_cell.angle_alpha   90.00
_cell.angle_beta   90.00
_cell.angle_gamma   90.00
#
_symmetry.space_group_name_H-M   'P 1'
#
loop_
_entity.id
_entity.type
_entity.pdbx_description
1 polymer ?
#
loop_
_entity_poly.entity_id
_entity_poly.type
_entity_poly.pdbx_seq_one_letter_code
_entity_poly.pdbx_strand_id
1 'polypeptide(L)'
;MRIKTILLIALFAISNAAIAQTFVADESDTTVMTEYNDGRLWAYRQLGDFVVGMTTYVDKDGYGKNYQILLFIKNLGDSSVTFDPSLVTSKLYNKNDEEQEMKVFTYERYMKKVKNAQALALALTGFSAGLNAGMAGYQTTYTTSYGANGMPYTHVHNTYNYAAASAANMVASTQVMTLGMMMSNDKKTISQGYLKMTTIHPDEGIIGYMNIKHKKGKRMKVNIPVDSYVFSFDWDVSKKKKSDSE
;
A
#
# COMPACT_ATOMS: atom_id res chain seq x y z
N MET A 1 19.20 36.23 -7.92
CA MET A 1 18.13 35.23 -8.21
C MET A 1 18.69 33.80 -8.18
N ARG A 2 19.45 33.40 -7.14
CA ARG A 2 20.11 32.07 -7.06
C ARG A 2 19.93 31.32 -5.72
N ILE A 3 19.19 31.88 -4.76
CA ILE A 3 19.02 31.27 -3.42
C ILE A 3 17.71 30.47 -3.30
N LYS A 4 16.71 30.78 -4.12
CA LYS A 4 15.40 30.08 -4.07
C LYS A 4 15.40 28.67 -4.72
N THR A 5 16.37 28.39 -5.59
CA THR A 5 16.46 27.10 -6.29
C THR A 5 17.16 26.02 -5.44
N ILE A 6 18.01 26.42 -4.51
CA ILE A 6 18.73 25.48 -3.62
C ILE A 6 17.82 24.95 -2.51
N LEU A 7 16.82 25.76 -2.08
CA LEU A 7 15.88 25.32 -1.03
C LEU A 7 14.87 24.30 -1.53
N LEU A 8 14.60 24.26 -2.83
CA LEU A 8 13.64 23.30 -3.42
C LEU A 8 14.25 21.90 -3.61
N ILE A 9 15.58 21.82 -3.79
CA ILE A 9 16.28 20.53 -3.95
C ILE A 9 16.51 19.85 -2.59
N ALA A 10 16.66 20.62 -1.51
CA ALA A 10 16.79 20.07 -0.17
C ALA A 10 15.50 19.46 0.40
N LEU A 11 14.34 19.78 -0.15
CA LEU A 11 13.05 19.25 0.31
C LEU A 11 12.70 17.88 -0.29
N PHE A 12 13.40 17.45 -1.37
CA PHE A 12 13.19 16.13 -2.00
C PHE A 12 14.12 15.03 -1.46
N ALA A 13 15.06 15.37 -0.57
CA ALA A 13 15.98 14.43 0.04
C ALA A 13 15.49 13.87 1.40
N ILE A 14 14.20 14.01 1.73
CA ILE A 14 13.60 13.19 2.78
C ILE A 14 13.32 11.81 2.14
N SER A 15 14.41 11.11 1.86
CA SER A 15 14.37 9.69 1.58
C SER A 15 13.57 9.03 2.70
N ASN A 16 12.49 8.34 2.35
CA ASN A 16 11.87 7.37 3.21
C ASN A 16 12.96 6.41 3.68
N ALA A 17 13.54 6.67 4.85
CA ALA A 17 14.32 5.68 5.53
C ALA A 17 13.34 4.57 5.85
N ALA A 18 13.23 3.61 4.94
CA ALA A 18 12.55 2.36 5.21
C ALA A 18 13.20 1.84 6.49
N ILE A 19 12.41 1.81 7.58
CA ILE A 19 12.89 1.23 8.83
C ILE A 19 13.04 -0.25 8.50
N ALA A 20 14.27 -0.65 8.17
CA ALA A 20 14.58 -2.05 7.91
C ALA A 20 14.28 -2.82 9.20
N GLN A 21 13.31 -3.74 9.14
CA GLN A 21 13.11 -4.68 10.22
C GLN A 21 14.36 -5.57 10.31
N THR A 22 14.82 -5.79 11.52
CA THR A 22 15.98 -6.63 11.75
C THR A 22 15.51 -8.08 11.88
N PHE A 23 16.12 -8.97 11.13
CA PHE A 23 15.89 -10.40 11.31
C PHE A 23 16.41 -10.85 12.66
N VAL A 24 15.59 -11.54 13.44
CA VAL A 24 16.00 -12.17 14.70
C VAL A 24 16.37 -13.61 14.37
N ALA A 25 17.66 -13.85 14.19
CA ALA A 25 18.17 -15.20 14.00
C ALA A 25 18.29 -15.92 15.35
N ASP A 26 17.94 -17.19 15.37
CA ASP A 26 18.35 -18.08 16.45
C ASP A 26 19.81 -18.48 16.17
N GLU A 27 20.74 -18.06 17.03
CA GLU A 27 22.18 -18.34 16.87
C GLU A 27 22.51 -19.84 16.86
N SER A 28 21.62 -20.67 17.39
CA SER A 28 21.73 -22.14 17.37
C SER A 28 21.23 -22.76 16.06
N ASP A 29 20.48 -22.01 15.25
CA ASP A 29 19.88 -22.51 14.00
C ASP A 29 20.81 -22.29 12.79
N THR A 30 21.62 -23.29 12.50
CA THR A 30 22.55 -23.27 11.36
C THR A 30 21.85 -23.35 9.99
N THR A 31 20.53 -23.53 9.97
CA THR A 31 19.74 -23.61 8.72
C THR A 31 19.31 -22.26 8.20
N VAL A 32 19.56 -21.18 8.94
CA VAL A 32 19.25 -19.81 8.52
C VAL A 32 20.48 -19.10 8.06
N MET A 33 20.46 -18.64 6.81
CA MET A 33 21.47 -17.74 6.26
C MET A 33 20.87 -16.36 6.07
N THR A 34 21.64 -15.31 6.31
CA THR A 34 21.21 -13.93 6.11
C THR A 34 22.12 -13.23 5.12
N GLU A 35 21.54 -12.43 4.24
CA GLU A 35 22.26 -11.67 3.21
C GLU A 35 21.61 -10.30 3.02
N TYR A 36 22.42 -9.28 2.77
CA TYR A 36 21.93 -7.97 2.32
C TYR A 36 21.89 -7.94 0.80
N ASN A 37 20.70 -7.76 0.24
CA ASN A 37 20.48 -7.61 -1.19
C ASN A 37 19.55 -6.40 -1.43
N ASP A 38 19.95 -5.48 -2.33
CA ASP A 38 19.23 -4.23 -2.64
C ASP A 38 18.85 -3.40 -1.40
N GLY A 39 19.77 -3.32 -0.42
CA GLY A 39 19.56 -2.58 0.82
C GLY A 39 18.57 -3.23 1.80
N ARG A 40 18.17 -4.47 1.58
CA ARG A 40 17.28 -5.24 2.44
C ARG A 40 17.99 -6.48 2.98
N LEU A 41 17.72 -6.79 4.24
CA LEU A 41 18.17 -8.04 4.85
C LEU A 41 17.20 -9.14 4.40
N TRP A 42 17.74 -10.16 3.75
CA TRP A 42 17.05 -11.40 3.44
C TRP A 42 17.47 -12.49 4.40
N ALA A 43 16.53 -13.32 4.78
CA ALA A 43 16.78 -14.56 5.52
C ALA A 43 16.39 -15.74 4.65
N TYR A 44 17.26 -16.73 4.56
CA TYR A 44 17.06 -17.94 3.75
C TYR A 44 17.11 -19.15 4.65
N ARG A 45 16.23 -20.12 4.39
CA ARG A 45 16.24 -21.46 4.97
C ARG A 45 16.22 -22.51 3.87
N GLN A 46 16.96 -23.56 4.10
CA GLN A 46 16.85 -24.78 3.31
C GLN A 46 16.33 -25.91 4.19
N LEU A 47 15.25 -26.56 3.78
CA LEU A 47 14.71 -27.77 4.41
C LEU A 47 14.38 -28.76 3.30
N GLY A 48 15.00 -29.95 3.35
CA GLY A 48 14.92 -30.92 2.27
C GLY A 48 15.36 -30.30 0.93
N ASP A 49 14.52 -30.49 -0.06
CA ASP A 49 14.75 -30.03 -1.45
C ASP A 49 14.24 -28.61 -1.71
N PHE A 50 13.91 -27.85 -0.66
CA PHE A 50 13.36 -26.51 -0.85
C PHE A 50 14.24 -25.45 -0.20
N VAL A 51 14.44 -24.34 -0.91
CA VAL A 51 15.04 -23.12 -0.37
C VAL A 51 13.96 -22.05 -0.33
N VAL A 52 13.71 -21.48 0.84
CA VAL A 52 12.81 -20.35 1.02
C VAL A 52 13.59 -19.16 1.53
N GLY A 53 13.48 -18.03 0.84
CA GLY A 53 14.01 -16.73 1.23
C GLY A 53 12.87 -15.77 1.58
N MET A 54 13.07 -14.97 2.62
CA MET A 54 12.09 -13.97 3.04
C MET A 54 12.77 -12.66 3.43
N THR A 55 12.17 -11.54 3.03
CA THR A 55 12.42 -10.21 3.60
C THR A 55 11.10 -9.52 3.89
N THR A 56 11.10 -8.51 4.75
CA THR A 56 9.88 -7.77 5.11
C THR A 56 10.16 -6.30 5.33
N TYR A 57 9.16 -5.48 5.08
CA TYR A 57 9.16 -4.05 5.39
C TYR A 57 7.74 -3.55 5.63
N VAL A 58 7.63 -2.35 6.20
CA VAL A 58 6.33 -1.70 6.39
C VAL A 58 6.00 -0.93 5.13
N ASP A 59 4.91 -1.33 4.48
CA ASP A 59 4.33 -0.60 3.35
C ASP A 59 3.08 0.15 3.79
N LYS A 60 2.92 1.38 3.26
CA LYS A 60 1.74 2.21 3.44
C LYS A 60 1.28 2.70 2.07
N ASP A 61 0.39 1.96 1.49
CA ASP A 61 -0.26 2.29 0.24
C ASP A 61 -1.62 3.00 0.45
N GLY A 62 -2.30 3.33 -0.65
CA GLY A 62 -3.66 3.89 -0.63
C GLY A 62 -4.73 2.98 -0.01
N TYR A 63 -4.40 1.72 0.23
CA TYR A 63 -5.30 0.69 0.75
C TYR A 63 -5.03 0.33 2.22
N GLY A 64 -4.01 0.94 2.82
CA GLY A 64 -3.71 0.85 4.24
C GLY A 64 -2.25 0.55 4.55
N LYS A 65 -1.97 0.35 5.84
CA LYS A 65 -0.64 0.02 6.32
C LYS A 65 -0.52 -1.49 6.53
N ASN A 66 0.49 -2.09 5.91
CA ASN A 66 0.75 -3.52 5.98
C ASN A 66 2.24 -3.78 6.28
N TYR A 67 2.56 -4.97 6.79
CA TYR A 67 3.88 -5.57 6.57
C TYR A 67 3.81 -6.23 5.20
N GLN A 68 4.65 -5.81 4.26
CA GLN A 68 4.82 -6.50 3.01
C GLN A 68 5.97 -7.49 3.15
N ILE A 69 5.70 -8.76 2.95
CA ILE A 69 6.71 -9.81 2.91
C ILE A 69 7.01 -10.14 1.45
N LEU A 70 8.29 -10.17 1.08
CA LEU A 70 8.75 -10.71 -0.18
C LEU A 70 9.24 -12.13 0.08
N LEU A 71 8.79 -13.05 -0.74
CA LEU A 71 9.14 -14.46 -0.65
C LEU A 71 9.81 -14.90 -1.94
N PHE A 72 10.88 -15.65 -1.78
CA PHE A 72 11.53 -16.46 -2.80
C PHE A 72 11.39 -17.92 -2.41
N ILE A 73 10.93 -18.77 -3.32
CA ILE A 73 10.80 -20.21 -3.07
C ILE A 73 11.43 -20.93 -4.27
N LYS A 74 12.42 -21.77 -4.03
CA LYS A 74 13.07 -22.60 -5.05
C LYS A 74 12.86 -24.08 -4.72
N ASN A 75 12.48 -24.84 -5.73
CA ASN A 75 12.40 -26.29 -5.68
C ASN A 75 13.69 -26.88 -6.26
N LEU A 76 14.48 -27.59 -5.46
CA LEU A 76 15.70 -28.28 -5.84
C LEU A 76 15.46 -29.80 -6.03
N GLY A 77 14.25 -30.28 -5.78
CA GLY A 77 13.88 -31.68 -5.90
C GLY A 77 13.47 -32.07 -7.33
N ASP A 78 13.21 -33.34 -7.51
CA ASP A 78 12.86 -33.94 -8.81
C ASP A 78 11.37 -33.93 -9.11
N SER A 79 10.52 -33.51 -8.16
CA SER A 79 9.06 -33.51 -8.27
C SER A 79 8.49 -32.09 -8.18
N SER A 80 7.42 -31.82 -8.94
CA SER A 80 6.73 -30.52 -8.86
C SER A 80 5.98 -30.39 -7.54
N VAL A 81 6.00 -29.18 -6.96
CA VAL A 81 5.27 -28.84 -5.73
C VAL A 81 4.30 -27.67 -5.98
N THR A 82 3.16 -27.69 -5.32
CA THR A 82 2.23 -26.56 -5.37
C THR A 82 2.39 -25.70 -4.13
N PHE A 83 2.78 -24.45 -4.31
CA PHE A 83 2.76 -23.46 -3.25
C PHE A 83 1.35 -22.84 -3.14
N ASP A 84 0.76 -22.92 -1.96
CA ASP A 84 -0.53 -22.28 -1.65
C ASP A 84 -0.34 -21.13 -0.64
N PRO A 85 -0.44 -19.86 -1.09
CA PRO A 85 -0.32 -18.69 -0.21
C PRO A 85 -1.39 -18.63 0.89
N SER A 86 -2.48 -19.35 0.77
CA SER A 86 -3.55 -19.36 1.79
C SER A 86 -3.14 -20.07 3.08
N LEU A 87 -2.11 -20.90 3.01
CA LEU A 87 -1.55 -21.65 4.14
C LEU A 87 -0.49 -20.85 4.92
N VAL A 88 -0.03 -19.73 4.38
CA VAL A 88 0.92 -18.85 5.08
C VAL A 88 0.24 -18.22 6.29
N THR A 89 0.86 -18.36 7.46
CA THR A 89 0.37 -17.80 8.71
C THR A 89 1.36 -16.84 9.32
N SER A 90 0.88 -15.95 10.17
CA SER A 90 1.74 -15.01 10.90
C SER A 90 1.22 -14.76 12.29
N LYS A 91 2.15 -14.63 13.24
CA LYS A 91 1.90 -14.30 14.63
C LYS A 91 2.73 -13.09 15.03
N LEU A 92 2.18 -12.25 15.88
CA LEU A 92 2.84 -11.08 16.42
C LEU A 92 2.96 -11.24 17.92
N TYR A 93 4.14 -10.97 18.44
CA TYR A 93 4.43 -10.98 19.88
C TYR A 93 4.59 -9.53 20.36
N ASN A 94 3.92 -9.21 21.45
CA ASN A 94 4.05 -7.93 22.11
C ASN A 94 5.28 -7.89 23.04
N LYS A 95 5.41 -6.85 23.85
CA LYS A 95 6.53 -6.73 24.81
C LYS A 95 6.51 -7.76 25.94
N ASN A 96 5.34 -8.33 26.22
CA ASN A 96 5.13 -9.34 27.26
C ASN A 96 5.16 -10.76 26.68
N ASP A 97 5.60 -10.92 25.41
CA ASP A 97 5.59 -12.16 24.64
C ASP A 97 4.19 -12.79 24.46
N GLU A 98 3.13 -12.00 24.68
CA GLU A 98 1.77 -12.43 24.35
C GLU A 98 1.59 -12.52 22.83
N GLU A 99 1.05 -13.67 22.41
CA GLU A 99 0.87 -14.03 21.02
C GLU A 99 -0.45 -13.49 20.46
N GLN A 100 -0.42 -12.93 19.27
CA GLN A 100 -1.60 -12.53 18.51
C GLN A 100 -1.50 -12.99 17.06
N GLU A 101 -2.53 -13.68 16.58
CA GLU A 101 -2.63 -14.00 15.15
C GLU A 101 -2.73 -12.73 14.29
N MET A 102 -2.03 -12.77 13.16
CA MET A 102 -2.00 -11.71 12.18
C MET A 102 -2.78 -12.11 10.94
N LYS A 103 -3.52 -11.17 10.38
CA LYS A 103 -4.23 -11.40 9.12
C LYS A 103 -3.27 -11.34 7.96
N VAL A 104 -2.96 -12.48 7.36
CA VAL A 104 -2.29 -12.62 6.08
C VAL A 104 -3.34 -12.48 4.97
N PHE A 105 -3.03 -11.70 3.95
CA PHE A 105 -3.93 -11.53 2.81
C PHE A 105 -3.46 -12.43 1.66
N THR A 106 -4.34 -13.30 1.17
CA THR A 106 -4.17 -13.91 -0.15
C THR A 106 -4.43 -12.85 -1.23
N TYR A 107 -4.01 -13.14 -2.46
CA TYR A 107 -4.26 -12.26 -3.61
C TYR A 107 -5.74 -11.85 -3.72
N GLU A 108 -6.67 -12.80 -3.64
CA GLU A 108 -8.10 -12.57 -3.79
C GLU A 108 -8.65 -11.67 -2.68
N ARG A 109 -8.23 -11.94 -1.44
CA ARG A 109 -8.63 -11.13 -0.27
C ARG A 109 -8.07 -9.71 -0.35
N TYR A 110 -6.83 -9.56 -0.80
CA TYR A 110 -6.23 -8.25 -0.97
C TYR A 110 -6.88 -7.48 -2.10
N MET A 111 -7.09 -8.11 -3.25
CA MET A 111 -7.80 -7.51 -4.38
C MET A 111 -9.24 -7.11 -4.05
N LYS A 112 -9.96 -7.89 -3.23
CA LYS A 112 -11.29 -7.50 -2.72
C LYS A 112 -11.21 -6.21 -1.89
N LYS A 113 -10.20 -6.10 -1.01
CA LYS A 113 -9.95 -4.89 -0.22
C LYS A 113 -9.67 -3.68 -1.11
N VAL A 114 -8.80 -3.84 -2.12
CA VAL A 114 -8.48 -2.81 -3.11
C VAL A 114 -9.71 -2.36 -3.88
N LYS A 115 -10.48 -3.30 -4.43
CA LYS A 115 -11.72 -3.01 -5.16
C LYS A 115 -12.73 -2.23 -4.32
N ASN A 116 -12.92 -2.61 -3.06
CA ASN A 116 -13.85 -1.94 -2.16
C ASN A 116 -13.39 -0.50 -1.85
N ALA A 117 -12.10 -0.29 -1.59
CA ALA A 117 -11.54 1.04 -1.35
C ALA A 117 -11.66 1.93 -2.59
N GLN A 118 -11.37 1.39 -3.77
CA GLN A 118 -11.48 2.10 -5.04
C GLN A 118 -12.95 2.47 -5.36
N ALA A 119 -13.89 1.55 -5.15
CA ALA A 119 -15.31 1.82 -5.35
C ALA A 119 -15.81 2.95 -4.44
N LEU A 120 -15.39 2.96 -3.17
CA LEU A 120 -15.72 4.04 -2.24
C LEU A 120 -15.12 5.38 -2.69
N ALA A 121 -13.84 5.38 -3.09
CA ALA A 121 -13.17 6.60 -3.56
C ALA A 121 -13.83 7.16 -4.83
N LEU A 122 -14.19 6.30 -5.79
CA LEU A 122 -14.91 6.72 -7.00
C LEU A 122 -16.29 7.29 -6.66
N ALA A 123 -17.04 6.66 -5.75
CA ALA A 123 -18.35 7.16 -5.33
C ALA A 123 -18.26 8.54 -4.67
N LEU A 124 -17.27 8.75 -3.78
CA LEU A 124 -17.05 10.03 -3.11
C LEU A 124 -16.60 11.12 -4.11
N THR A 125 -15.68 10.77 -5.03
CA THR A 125 -15.21 11.71 -6.06
C THR A 125 -16.33 12.08 -7.02
N GLY A 126 -17.11 11.10 -7.50
CA GLY A 126 -18.25 11.34 -8.38
C GLY A 126 -19.32 12.21 -7.71
N PHE A 127 -19.63 11.96 -6.46
CA PHE A 127 -20.58 12.75 -5.68
C PHE A 127 -20.11 14.21 -5.52
N SER A 128 -18.86 14.42 -5.06
CA SER A 128 -18.30 15.77 -4.88
C SER A 128 -18.18 16.53 -6.21
N ALA A 129 -17.75 15.83 -7.26
CA ALA A 129 -17.67 16.42 -8.59
C ALA A 129 -19.04 16.82 -9.14
N GLY A 130 -20.06 15.97 -8.94
CA GLY A 130 -21.44 16.25 -9.33
C GLY A 130 -22.03 17.45 -8.59
N LEU A 131 -21.81 17.57 -7.28
CA LEU A 131 -22.23 18.73 -6.51
C LEU A 131 -21.56 20.02 -6.98
N ASN A 132 -20.24 20.01 -7.16
CA ASN A 132 -19.50 21.19 -7.63
C ASN A 132 -19.93 21.62 -9.01
N ALA A 133 -20.14 20.67 -9.94
CA ALA A 133 -20.62 20.97 -11.28
C ALA A 133 -22.05 21.52 -11.28
N GLY A 134 -22.93 20.96 -10.44
CA GLY A 134 -24.29 21.46 -10.28
C GLY A 134 -24.36 22.88 -9.72
N MET A 135 -23.46 23.21 -8.79
CA MET A 135 -23.39 24.56 -8.20
C MET A 135 -22.68 25.59 -9.07
N ALA A 136 -21.74 25.17 -9.96
CA ALA A 136 -20.93 26.07 -10.77
C ALA A 136 -21.74 26.91 -11.76
N GLY A 137 -22.96 26.48 -12.11
CA GLY A 137 -23.87 27.24 -12.97
C GLY A 137 -24.60 28.38 -12.24
N TYR A 138 -24.72 28.33 -10.92
CA TYR A 138 -25.44 29.33 -10.17
C TYR A 138 -24.56 30.56 -9.91
N GLN A 139 -25.03 31.72 -10.38
CA GLN A 139 -24.36 33.00 -10.15
C GLN A 139 -25.34 33.95 -9.45
N THR A 140 -24.89 34.51 -8.34
CA THR A 140 -25.62 35.55 -7.61
C THR A 140 -25.00 36.91 -7.94
N THR A 141 -25.77 37.77 -8.57
CA THR A 141 -25.35 39.15 -8.90
C THR A 141 -26.08 40.13 -8.01
N TYR A 142 -25.33 41.03 -7.42
CA TYR A 142 -25.88 42.15 -6.64
C TYR A 142 -25.86 43.40 -7.47
N THR A 143 -27.01 44.01 -7.69
CA THR A 143 -27.14 45.31 -8.36
C THR A 143 -27.67 46.33 -7.41
N THR A 144 -26.92 47.41 -7.19
CA THR A 144 -27.39 48.53 -6.37
C THR A 144 -28.01 49.59 -7.25
N SER A 145 -29.28 49.93 -6.99
CA SER A 145 -29.95 51.05 -7.60
C SER A 145 -30.34 52.06 -6.51
N TYR A 146 -30.52 53.32 -6.92
CA TYR A 146 -30.90 54.40 -5.97
C TYR A 146 -32.33 54.79 -6.23
N GLY A 147 -33.11 54.81 -5.14
CA GLY A 147 -34.49 55.31 -5.18
C GLY A 147 -34.55 56.82 -5.40
N ALA A 148 -35.74 57.35 -5.66
CA ALA A 148 -35.99 58.79 -5.83
C ALA A 148 -35.65 59.65 -4.58
N ASN A 149 -35.54 58.99 -3.43
CA ASN A 149 -35.11 59.59 -2.15
C ASN A 149 -33.58 59.47 -1.91
N GLY A 150 -32.80 59.04 -2.90
CA GLY A 150 -31.34 58.86 -2.84
C GLY A 150 -30.89 57.65 -2.00
N MET A 151 -31.80 56.82 -1.51
CA MET A 151 -31.47 55.63 -0.74
C MET A 151 -31.06 54.45 -1.69
N PRO A 152 -29.97 53.75 -1.36
CA PRO A 152 -29.55 52.60 -2.13
C PRO A 152 -30.45 51.39 -1.87
N TYR A 153 -30.84 50.67 -2.93
CA TYR A 153 -31.52 49.38 -2.88
C TYR A 153 -30.61 48.33 -3.57
N THR A 154 -30.34 47.24 -2.85
CA THR A 154 -29.61 46.15 -3.44
C THR A 154 -30.59 45.09 -3.95
N HIS A 155 -30.54 44.83 -5.23
CA HIS A 155 -31.28 43.75 -5.86
C HIS A 155 -30.37 42.56 -6.01
N VAL A 156 -30.86 41.36 -5.59
CA VAL A 156 -30.16 40.10 -5.73
C VAL A 156 -30.79 39.37 -6.90
N HIS A 157 -29.97 39.10 -7.90
CA HIS A 157 -30.35 38.31 -9.09
C HIS A 157 -29.62 36.99 -9.08
N ASN A 158 -30.35 35.89 -9.09
CA ASN A 158 -29.80 34.55 -9.28
C ASN A 158 -29.99 34.18 -10.75
N THR A 159 -28.88 33.95 -11.44
CA THR A 159 -28.84 33.49 -12.82
C THR A 159 -28.16 32.17 -12.93
N TYR A 160 -28.55 31.36 -13.89
CA TYR A 160 -27.91 30.09 -14.17
C TYR A 160 -27.11 30.17 -15.47
N ASN A 161 -25.79 29.97 -15.35
CA ASN A 161 -24.87 30.00 -16.48
C ASN A 161 -24.61 28.57 -16.98
N TYR A 162 -25.27 28.17 -18.04
CA TYR A 162 -25.13 26.83 -18.63
C TYR A 162 -23.71 26.54 -19.14
N ALA A 163 -22.98 27.54 -19.64
CA ALA A 163 -21.61 27.35 -20.10
C ALA A 163 -20.66 27.02 -18.94
N ALA A 164 -20.82 27.73 -17.80
CA ALA A 164 -20.04 27.46 -16.59
C ALA A 164 -20.35 26.06 -16.02
N ALA A 165 -21.62 25.68 -15.98
CA ALA A 165 -22.04 24.35 -15.55
C ALA A 165 -21.50 23.24 -16.47
N SER A 166 -21.54 23.44 -17.78
CA SER A 166 -21.00 22.49 -18.77
C SER A 166 -19.49 22.34 -18.65
N ALA A 167 -18.75 23.44 -18.50
CA ALA A 167 -17.31 23.41 -18.29
C ALA A 167 -16.94 22.66 -16.99
N ALA A 168 -17.64 22.93 -15.89
CA ALA A 168 -17.44 22.24 -14.62
C ALA A 168 -17.75 20.73 -14.72
N ASN A 169 -18.79 20.33 -15.43
CA ASN A 169 -19.11 18.93 -15.70
C ASN A 169 -18.02 18.23 -16.51
N MET A 170 -17.43 18.90 -17.49
CA MET A 170 -16.31 18.35 -18.28
C MET A 170 -15.08 18.11 -17.40
N VAL A 171 -14.72 19.06 -16.54
CA VAL A 171 -13.62 18.91 -15.57
C VAL A 171 -13.90 17.75 -14.61
N ALA A 172 -15.11 17.68 -14.06
CA ALA A 172 -15.53 16.61 -13.16
C ALA A 172 -15.40 15.21 -13.81
N SER A 173 -15.88 15.09 -15.05
CA SER A 173 -15.79 13.83 -15.83
C SER A 173 -14.34 13.41 -16.07
N THR A 174 -13.48 14.36 -16.41
CA THR A 174 -12.04 14.11 -16.63
C THR A 174 -11.36 13.64 -15.33
N GLN A 175 -11.69 14.23 -14.18
CA GLN A 175 -11.15 13.82 -12.89
C GLN A 175 -11.54 12.38 -12.55
N VAL A 176 -12.81 12.02 -12.71
CA VAL A 176 -13.30 10.65 -12.45
C VAL A 176 -12.64 9.65 -13.40
N MET A 177 -12.48 9.99 -14.67
CA MET A 177 -11.82 9.12 -15.65
C MET A 177 -10.33 8.91 -15.33
N THR A 178 -9.62 9.97 -14.99
CA THR A 178 -8.20 9.90 -14.59
C THR A 178 -8.01 9.03 -13.35
N LEU A 179 -8.86 9.21 -12.34
CA LEU A 179 -8.84 8.36 -11.14
C LEU A 179 -9.11 6.89 -11.48
N GLY A 180 -10.05 6.62 -12.37
CA GLY A 180 -10.33 5.27 -12.86
C GLY A 180 -9.14 4.61 -13.54
N MET A 181 -8.39 5.35 -14.36
CA MET A 181 -7.16 4.87 -15.01
C MET A 181 -6.06 4.54 -13.99
N MET A 182 -5.82 5.43 -13.00
CA MET A 182 -4.86 5.18 -11.92
C MET A 182 -5.20 3.91 -11.14
N MET A 183 -6.47 3.75 -10.77
CA MET A 183 -6.94 2.57 -10.06
C MET A 183 -6.83 1.28 -10.86
N SER A 184 -6.96 1.35 -12.18
CA SER A 184 -6.74 0.21 -13.07
C SER A 184 -5.26 -0.19 -13.12
N ASN A 185 -4.36 0.77 -13.18
CA ASN A 185 -2.92 0.54 -13.15
C ASN A 185 -2.48 -0.07 -11.82
N ASP A 186 -2.99 0.41 -10.68
CA ASP A 186 -2.72 -0.17 -9.36
C ASP A 186 -3.09 -1.65 -9.31
N LYS A 187 -4.30 -2.00 -9.80
CA LYS A 187 -4.74 -3.41 -9.85
C LYS A 187 -3.82 -4.28 -10.70
N LYS A 188 -3.37 -3.75 -11.84
CA LYS A 188 -2.44 -4.45 -12.73
C LYS A 188 -1.10 -4.71 -12.02
N THR A 189 -0.52 -3.68 -11.41
CA THR A 189 0.75 -3.77 -10.68
C THR A 189 0.66 -4.77 -9.53
N ILE A 190 -0.40 -4.69 -8.72
CA ILE A 190 -0.65 -5.66 -7.63
C ILE A 190 -0.76 -7.07 -8.20
N SER A 191 -1.52 -7.25 -9.28
CA SER A 191 -1.73 -8.58 -9.89
C SER A 191 -0.45 -9.22 -10.41
N GLN A 192 0.52 -8.43 -10.83
CA GLN A 192 1.79 -8.92 -11.39
C GLN A 192 2.78 -9.41 -10.32
N GLY A 193 2.83 -8.74 -9.17
CA GLY A 193 3.81 -9.07 -8.13
C GLY A 193 3.28 -9.90 -6.96
N TYR A 194 1.96 -9.99 -6.81
CA TYR A 194 1.36 -10.71 -5.68
C TYR A 194 1.40 -12.23 -5.87
N LEU A 195 1.84 -12.96 -4.83
CA LEU A 195 1.88 -14.42 -4.87
C LEU A 195 0.47 -15.02 -4.95
N LYS A 196 0.34 -15.98 -5.85
CA LYS A 196 -0.86 -16.78 -6.08
C LYS A 196 -0.50 -18.24 -5.94
N MET A 197 -1.52 -19.11 -5.85
CA MET A 197 -1.30 -20.55 -5.93
C MET A 197 -0.56 -20.86 -7.23
N THR A 198 0.60 -21.51 -7.12
CA THR A 198 1.52 -21.73 -8.24
C THR A 198 2.21 -23.06 -8.09
N THR A 199 2.28 -23.83 -9.16
CA THR A 199 3.12 -25.03 -9.22
C THR A 199 4.55 -24.64 -9.56
N ILE A 200 5.50 -25.12 -8.77
CA ILE A 200 6.94 -24.90 -8.91
C ILE A 200 7.53 -26.23 -9.38
N HIS A 201 8.02 -26.26 -10.63
CA HIS A 201 8.63 -27.46 -11.18
C HIS A 201 10.06 -27.67 -10.66
N PRO A 202 10.65 -28.86 -10.89
CA PRO A 202 12.05 -29.10 -10.58
C PRO A 202 12.96 -27.99 -11.11
N ASP A 203 13.91 -27.57 -10.29
CA ASP A 203 14.86 -26.48 -10.55
C ASP A 203 14.24 -25.09 -10.77
N GLU A 204 12.93 -24.95 -10.69
CA GLU A 204 12.27 -23.66 -10.78
C GLU A 204 12.23 -22.91 -9.44
N GLY A 205 12.13 -21.60 -9.53
CA GLY A 205 11.90 -20.72 -8.39
C GLY A 205 10.84 -19.67 -8.70
N ILE A 206 10.11 -19.28 -7.68
CA ILE A 206 9.16 -18.17 -7.74
C ILE A 206 9.59 -17.06 -6.80
N ILE A 207 9.29 -15.82 -7.19
CA ILE A 207 9.44 -14.65 -6.32
C ILE A 207 8.17 -13.81 -6.39
N GLY A 208 7.76 -13.26 -5.27
CA GLY A 208 6.63 -12.36 -5.21
C GLY A 208 6.39 -11.86 -3.80
N TYR A 209 5.30 -11.13 -3.61
CA TYR A 209 5.01 -10.58 -2.30
C TYR A 209 3.61 -10.94 -1.79
N MET A 210 3.44 -10.83 -0.47
CA MET A 210 2.15 -10.89 0.23
C MET A 210 2.08 -9.78 1.27
N ASN A 211 0.88 -9.41 1.66
CA ASN A 211 0.63 -8.41 2.69
C ASN A 211 0.08 -9.04 3.96
N ILE A 212 0.62 -8.61 5.10
CA ILE A 212 0.14 -8.94 6.44
C ILE A 212 -0.39 -7.65 7.07
N LYS A 213 -1.59 -7.67 7.65
CA LYS A 213 -2.18 -6.47 8.27
C LYS A 213 -1.25 -5.94 9.36
N HIS A 214 -0.81 -4.69 9.23
CA HIS A 214 0.08 -4.07 10.21
C HIS A 214 -0.61 -3.92 11.58
N LYS A 215 0.08 -4.38 12.61
CA LYS A 215 -0.18 -4.10 14.02
C LYS A 215 1.13 -3.76 14.73
N LYS A 216 1.06 -3.04 15.83
CA LYS A 216 2.26 -2.73 16.63
C LYS A 216 2.63 -3.94 17.49
N GLY A 217 3.89 -4.33 17.45
CA GLY A 217 4.45 -5.43 18.24
C GLY A 217 5.96 -5.34 18.34
N LYS A 218 6.58 -6.36 18.94
CA LYS A 218 8.03 -6.48 19.08
C LYS A 218 8.61 -7.43 18.03
N ARG A 219 8.02 -8.62 17.92
CA ARG A 219 8.51 -9.70 17.04
C ARG A 219 7.35 -10.24 16.22
N MET A 220 7.57 -10.45 14.94
CA MET A 220 6.63 -11.07 14.01
C MET A 220 7.22 -12.40 13.52
N LYS A 221 6.50 -13.48 13.73
CA LYS A 221 6.82 -14.79 13.20
C LYS A 221 5.95 -15.07 11.98
N VAL A 222 6.57 -15.53 10.89
CA VAL A 222 5.87 -15.92 9.66
C VAL A 222 6.20 -17.37 9.37
N ASN A 223 5.18 -18.19 9.17
CA ASN A 223 5.30 -19.60 8.80
C ASN A 223 4.85 -19.78 7.36
N ILE A 224 5.69 -20.39 6.57
CA ILE A 224 5.51 -20.59 5.12
C ILE A 224 5.56 -22.11 4.87
N PRO A 225 4.40 -22.78 4.74
CA PRO A 225 4.35 -24.17 4.36
C PRO A 225 4.72 -24.35 2.88
N VAL A 226 5.61 -25.29 2.60
CA VAL A 226 5.96 -25.75 1.27
C VAL A 226 6.08 -27.26 1.32
N ASP A 227 5.20 -27.96 0.64
CA ASP A 227 5.06 -29.42 0.74
C ASP A 227 4.86 -29.89 2.20
N SER A 228 5.69 -30.79 2.67
CA SER A 228 5.68 -31.33 4.06
C SER A 228 6.45 -30.48 5.07
N TYR A 229 7.13 -29.42 4.62
CA TYR A 229 7.97 -28.56 5.45
C TYR A 229 7.28 -27.24 5.81
N VAL A 230 7.65 -26.69 7.00
CA VAL A 230 7.22 -25.37 7.43
C VAL A 230 8.45 -24.49 7.67
N PHE A 231 8.64 -23.49 6.83
CA PHE A 231 9.71 -22.49 6.95
C PHE A 231 9.25 -21.38 7.87
N SER A 232 9.93 -21.21 9.00
CA SER A 232 9.58 -20.17 9.99
C SER A 232 10.63 -19.08 10.00
N PHE A 233 10.20 -17.82 9.96
CA PHE A 233 11.06 -16.64 10.02
C PHE A 233 10.59 -15.69 11.11
N ASP A 234 11.52 -15.26 11.95
CA ASP A 234 11.28 -14.29 13.01
C ASP A 234 11.89 -12.93 12.67
N TRP A 235 11.10 -11.87 12.83
CA TRP A 235 11.48 -10.51 12.49
C TRP A 235 11.25 -9.57 13.65
N ASP A 236 12.26 -8.79 14.02
CA ASP A 236 12.07 -7.66 14.94
C ASP A 236 11.31 -6.55 14.20
N VAL A 237 10.08 -6.32 14.63
CA VAL A 237 9.20 -5.27 14.09
C VAL A 237 8.97 -4.13 15.09
N SER A 238 9.77 -4.09 16.15
CA SER A 238 9.75 -3.02 17.13
C SER A 238 10.12 -1.67 16.47
N LYS A 239 9.54 -0.57 16.96
CA LYS A 239 10.01 0.75 16.54
C LYS A 239 11.41 0.96 17.10
N LYS A 240 12.43 1.04 16.24
CA LYS A 240 13.72 1.60 16.66
C LYS A 240 13.47 3.02 17.15
N LYS A 241 13.82 3.32 18.41
CA LYS A 241 13.97 4.71 18.86
C LYS A 241 14.98 5.35 17.89
N LYS A 242 14.67 6.55 17.34
CA LYS A 242 15.72 7.40 16.79
C LYS A 242 16.75 7.53 17.91
N SER A 243 17.92 6.95 17.74
CA SER A 243 19.07 7.32 18.56
C SER A 243 19.28 8.79 18.23
N ASP A 244 19.21 9.62 19.26
CA ASP A 244 19.69 11.00 19.18
C ASP A 244 21.14 10.89 18.70
N SER A 245 21.35 11.24 17.43
CA SER A 245 22.68 11.41 16.87
C SER A 245 23.16 12.74 17.43
N GLU A 246 23.98 12.66 18.48
CA GLU A 246 24.93 13.71 18.83
C GLU A 246 25.82 14.06 17.63
#